data_63cc3d914d1b37eb19eea1e22fc1efb8
#
_entry.id   63cc3d914d1b37eb19eea1e22fc1efb8
#
_cell.length_a   1.000
_cell.length_b   1.000
_cell.length_c   1.000
_cell.angle_alpha   90.00
_cell.angle_beta   90.00
_cell.angle_gamma   90.00
#
_symmetry.space_group_name_H-M   'P 1'
#
loop_
_entity.id
_entity.type
_entity.pdbx_description
1 polymer ?
#
loop_
_entity_poly.entity_id
_entity_poly.type
_entity_poly.pdbx_seq_one_letter_code
_entity_poly.pdbx_strand_id
1 'polypeptide(L)'
;MANVETIIAKSFLKMAEGLENGSFADRPKIALTGMGSEHGEENAMAAAKMAASRGVDVYYIGTLTAEGVTTVPVADEEEGHKKMEQMVESGEVDGAVTMHFPFPIGVSTVGRAVTPARGREMFIANTTGTSSGDRVEGMILNAVDGIIAAKACGVQNPTVGILNVDGARQTEMALKELKEGGYEFQWANSARADGCAATMFCRAPRTCL
;
A
#
# COMPACT_ATOMS: atom_id res chain seq x y z
N MET A 1 -0.99 -22.02 11.36
CA MET A 1 0.47 -21.75 11.36
C MET A 1 1.12 -22.69 10.36
N ALA A 2 1.77 -22.17 9.34
CA ALA A 2 2.46 -23.03 8.38
C ALA A 2 3.63 -23.73 9.09
N ASN A 3 3.74 -25.06 8.94
CA ASN A 3 4.81 -25.84 9.53
C ASN A 3 6.14 -25.43 8.90
N VAL A 4 7.19 -25.28 9.70
CA VAL A 4 8.56 -24.91 9.24
C VAL A 4 9.04 -25.83 8.10
N GLU A 5 8.74 -27.12 8.18
CA GLU A 5 9.05 -28.10 7.12
C GLU A 5 8.37 -27.73 5.78
N THR A 6 7.13 -27.24 5.81
CA THR A 6 6.40 -26.82 4.61
C THR A 6 7.03 -25.56 3.99
N ILE A 7 7.52 -24.64 4.83
CA ILE A 7 8.20 -23.42 4.37
C ILE A 7 9.54 -23.79 3.72
N ILE A 8 10.32 -24.66 4.36
CA ILE A 8 11.59 -25.14 3.83
C ILE A 8 11.39 -25.88 2.50
N ALA A 9 10.44 -26.81 2.44
CA ALA A 9 10.13 -27.55 1.21
C ALA A 9 9.73 -26.63 0.05
N LYS A 10 8.86 -25.63 0.31
CA LYS A 10 8.50 -24.62 -0.69
C LYS A 10 9.70 -23.80 -1.15
N SER A 11 10.62 -23.42 -0.25
CA SER A 11 11.81 -22.65 -0.61
C SER A 11 12.75 -23.46 -1.50
N PHE A 12 12.93 -24.75 -1.24
CA PHE A 12 13.71 -25.62 -2.10
C PHE A 12 13.08 -25.86 -3.47
N LEU A 13 11.77 -26.04 -3.55
CA LEU A 13 11.07 -26.16 -4.82
C LEU A 13 11.21 -24.89 -5.67
N LYS A 14 11.04 -23.71 -5.05
CA LYS A 14 11.26 -22.41 -5.72
C LYS A 14 12.68 -22.22 -6.21
N MET A 15 13.69 -22.67 -5.43
CA MET A 15 15.08 -22.66 -5.88
C MET A 15 15.32 -23.57 -7.07
N ALA A 16 14.70 -24.75 -7.09
CA ALA A 16 14.81 -25.70 -8.21
C ALA A 16 14.17 -25.15 -9.48
N GLU A 17 12.96 -24.58 -9.36
CA GLU A 17 12.27 -23.90 -10.46
C GLU A 17 13.08 -22.70 -10.99
N GLY A 18 13.68 -21.92 -10.09
CA GLY A 18 14.58 -20.81 -10.45
C GLY A 18 15.81 -21.24 -11.21
N LEU A 19 16.39 -22.39 -10.87
CA LEU A 19 17.51 -22.99 -11.59
C LEU A 19 17.14 -23.49 -12.98
N GLU A 20 15.93 -24.08 -13.12
CA GLU A 20 15.42 -24.58 -14.41
C GLU A 20 15.06 -23.45 -15.37
N ASN A 21 14.45 -22.37 -14.84
CA ASN A 21 13.92 -21.26 -15.64
C ASN A 21 14.85 -20.04 -15.71
N GLY A 22 16.01 -20.07 -15.04
CA GLY A 22 16.96 -18.95 -14.98
C GLY A 22 16.44 -17.72 -14.20
N SER A 23 15.41 -17.89 -13.38
CA SER A 23 14.81 -16.83 -12.57
C SER A 23 14.82 -17.21 -11.09
N PHE A 24 15.65 -16.53 -10.30
CA PHE A 24 15.81 -16.77 -8.86
C PHE A 24 14.91 -15.90 -7.97
N ALA A 25 14.13 -15.03 -8.56
CA ALA A 25 13.21 -14.15 -7.83
C ALA A 25 11.76 -14.45 -8.24
N ASP A 26 10.88 -14.64 -7.25
CA ASP A 26 9.44 -14.61 -7.50
C ASP A 26 9.09 -13.26 -8.11
N ARG A 27 8.51 -13.28 -9.29
CA ARG A 27 7.95 -12.05 -9.87
C ARG A 27 6.67 -11.72 -9.13
N PRO A 28 6.54 -10.50 -8.57
CA PRO A 28 5.30 -10.12 -7.91
C PRO A 28 4.14 -10.15 -8.92
N LYS A 29 3.04 -10.74 -8.51
CA LYS A 29 1.81 -10.83 -9.30
C LYS A 29 0.87 -9.70 -8.90
N ILE A 30 0.58 -8.80 -9.81
CA ILE A 30 -0.21 -7.60 -9.54
C ILE A 30 -1.42 -7.54 -10.47
N ALA A 31 -2.61 -7.42 -9.88
CA ALA A 31 -3.82 -7.09 -10.63
C ALA A 31 -3.85 -5.59 -10.92
N LEU A 32 -4.21 -5.22 -12.15
CA LEU A 32 -4.40 -3.82 -12.54
C LEU A 32 -5.76 -3.68 -13.23
N THR A 33 -6.67 -2.87 -12.66
CA THR A 33 -7.92 -2.53 -13.35
C THR A 33 -7.66 -1.49 -14.42
N GLY A 34 -8.10 -1.76 -15.65
CA GLY A 34 -7.92 -0.86 -16.79
C GLY A 34 -9.09 0.10 -16.99
N MET A 35 -10.29 -0.35 -16.61
CA MET A 35 -11.53 0.43 -16.75
C MET A 35 -11.61 1.50 -15.64
N GLY A 36 -12.36 2.58 -15.89
CA GLY A 36 -12.51 3.71 -14.97
C GLY A 36 -11.37 4.74 -15.03
N SER A 37 -10.36 4.55 -15.88
CA SER A 37 -9.28 5.53 -16.04
C SER A 37 -9.77 6.79 -16.76
N GLU A 38 -9.56 7.96 -16.14
CA GLU A 38 -9.82 9.27 -16.77
C GLU A 38 -9.00 9.50 -18.04
N HIS A 39 -7.88 8.81 -18.18
CA HIS A 39 -6.97 8.90 -19.32
C HIS A 39 -7.14 7.76 -20.34
N GLY A 40 -8.17 6.94 -20.16
CA GLY A 40 -8.46 5.82 -21.04
C GLY A 40 -7.73 4.52 -20.67
N GLU A 41 -8.30 3.42 -21.12
CA GLU A 41 -7.80 2.07 -20.87
C GLU A 41 -6.43 1.80 -21.52
N GLU A 42 -6.13 2.48 -22.64
CA GLU A 42 -4.84 2.37 -23.31
C GLU A 42 -3.67 2.84 -22.44
N ASN A 43 -3.88 3.88 -21.62
CA ASN A 43 -2.87 4.38 -20.69
C ASN A 43 -2.58 3.36 -19.57
N ALA A 44 -3.64 2.72 -19.04
CA ALA A 44 -3.50 1.65 -18.05
C ALA A 44 -2.76 0.45 -18.66
N MET A 45 -3.08 0.06 -19.90
CA MET A 45 -2.36 -1.00 -20.61
C MET A 45 -0.90 -0.64 -20.89
N ALA A 46 -0.59 0.59 -21.21
CA ALA A 46 0.79 1.05 -21.38
C ALA A 46 1.59 0.93 -20.07
N ALA A 47 0.96 1.27 -18.93
CA ALA A 47 1.56 1.08 -17.61
C ALA A 47 1.75 -0.41 -17.28
N ALA A 48 0.79 -1.28 -17.62
CA ALA A 48 0.88 -2.73 -17.47
C ALA A 48 2.10 -3.31 -18.21
N LYS A 49 2.28 -2.94 -19.48
CA LYS A 49 3.43 -3.36 -20.30
C LYS A 49 4.75 -2.89 -19.71
N MET A 50 4.80 -1.65 -19.20
CA MET A 50 5.99 -1.11 -18.55
C MET A 50 6.33 -1.88 -17.27
N ALA A 51 5.34 -2.21 -16.44
CA ALA A 51 5.53 -3.02 -15.23
C ALA A 51 6.00 -4.45 -15.58
N ALA A 52 5.38 -5.08 -16.57
CA ALA A 52 5.75 -6.40 -17.05
C ALA A 52 7.21 -6.45 -17.55
N SER A 53 7.65 -5.44 -18.27
CA SER A 53 9.06 -5.32 -18.74
C SER A 53 10.07 -5.15 -17.59
N ARG A 54 9.61 -4.76 -16.39
CA ARG A 54 10.42 -4.59 -15.18
C ARG A 54 10.35 -5.78 -14.23
N GLY A 55 9.76 -6.90 -14.66
CA GLY A 55 9.73 -8.13 -13.88
C GLY A 55 8.51 -8.27 -12.96
N VAL A 56 7.40 -7.63 -13.27
CA VAL A 56 6.11 -7.82 -12.60
C VAL A 56 5.22 -8.69 -13.48
N ASP A 57 4.57 -9.71 -12.91
CA ASP A 57 3.52 -10.47 -13.60
C ASP A 57 2.21 -9.72 -13.45
N VAL A 58 1.80 -9.04 -14.51
CA VAL A 58 0.61 -8.17 -14.49
C VAL A 58 -0.61 -8.93 -14.98
N TYR A 59 -1.64 -8.97 -14.15
CA TYR A 59 -2.99 -9.43 -14.45
C TYR A 59 -3.86 -8.21 -14.74
N TYR A 60 -4.04 -7.91 -16.02
CA TYR A 60 -4.79 -6.75 -16.47
C TYR A 60 -6.27 -7.08 -16.55
N ILE A 61 -7.08 -6.43 -15.73
CA ILE A 61 -8.54 -6.61 -15.67
C ILE A 61 -9.20 -5.53 -16.52
N GLY A 62 -9.69 -5.91 -17.69
CA GLY A 62 -10.24 -4.97 -18.67
C GLY A 62 -10.48 -5.60 -20.03
N THR A 63 -10.61 -4.79 -21.07
CA THR A 63 -10.94 -5.22 -22.42
C THR A 63 -9.73 -5.39 -23.35
N LEU A 64 -8.61 -4.72 -23.03
CA LEU A 64 -7.43 -4.73 -23.89
C LEU A 64 -6.53 -5.93 -23.63
N THR A 65 -5.77 -6.33 -24.65
CA THR A 65 -4.78 -7.39 -24.58
C THR A 65 -3.42 -6.89 -25.05
N ALA A 66 -2.34 -7.41 -24.45
CA ALA A 66 -0.98 -7.10 -24.88
C ALA A 66 -0.04 -8.27 -24.60
N GLU A 67 1.04 -8.34 -25.36
CA GLU A 67 2.11 -9.32 -25.13
C GLU A 67 2.80 -9.06 -23.77
N GLY A 68 3.05 -10.12 -23.01
CA GLY A 68 3.68 -10.06 -21.70
C GLY A 68 2.74 -9.63 -20.56
N VAL A 69 1.43 -9.46 -20.83
CA VAL A 69 0.42 -9.09 -19.85
C VAL A 69 -0.70 -10.14 -19.90
N THR A 70 -1.09 -10.67 -18.74
CA THR A 70 -2.22 -11.60 -18.65
C THR A 70 -3.50 -10.82 -18.55
N THR A 71 -4.37 -10.88 -19.58
CA THR A 71 -5.65 -10.16 -19.56
C THR A 71 -6.74 -11.03 -18.93
N VAL A 72 -7.45 -10.45 -17.97
CA VAL A 72 -8.66 -10.97 -17.33
C VAL A 72 -9.83 -10.16 -17.89
N PRO A 73 -10.61 -10.68 -18.82
CA PRO A 73 -11.67 -9.93 -19.48
C PRO A 73 -12.85 -9.70 -18.54
N VAL A 74 -13.39 -8.48 -18.54
CA VAL A 74 -14.58 -8.07 -17.79
C VAL A 74 -15.44 -7.16 -18.65
N ALA A 75 -16.74 -7.10 -18.36
CA ALA A 75 -17.68 -6.31 -19.14
C ALA A 75 -17.75 -4.83 -18.69
N ASP A 76 -17.56 -4.57 -17.40
CA ASP A 76 -17.65 -3.24 -16.82
C ASP A 76 -16.72 -3.06 -15.60
N GLU A 77 -16.66 -1.85 -15.07
CA GLU A 77 -15.82 -1.47 -13.93
C GLU A 77 -16.23 -2.21 -12.63
N GLU A 78 -17.51 -2.42 -12.41
CA GLU A 78 -18.03 -3.10 -11.22
C GLU A 78 -17.62 -4.59 -11.21
N GLU A 79 -17.74 -5.27 -12.35
CA GLU A 79 -17.23 -6.63 -12.51
C GLU A 79 -15.71 -6.67 -12.33
N GLY A 80 -15.01 -5.67 -12.86
CA GLY A 80 -13.57 -5.52 -12.69
C GLY A 80 -13.13 -5.43 -11.23
N HIS A 81 -13.81 -4.64 -10.41
CA HIS A 81 -13.55 -4.53 -8.97
C HIS A 81 -13.81 -5.85 -8.24
N LYS A 82 -14.95 -6.51 -8.50
CA LYS A 82 -15.28 -7.81 -7.90
C LYS A 82 -14.25 -8.88 -8.26
N LYS A 83 -13.81 -8.91 -9.51
CA LYS A 83 -12.80 -9.86 -9.97
C LYS A 83 -11.45 -9.60 -9.31
N MET A 84 -11.05 -8.35 -9.20
CA MET A 84 -9.85 -7.93 -8.48
C MET A 84 -9.86 -8.38 -7.02
N GLU A 85 -10.96 -8.13 -6.30
CA GLU A 85 -11.13 -8.57 -4.91
C GLU A 85 -10.97 -10.08 -4.77
N GLN A 86 -11.65 -10.85 -5.62
CA GLN A 86 -11.55 -12.31 -5.61
C GLN A 86 -10.12 -12.81 -5.83
N MET A 87 -9.36 -12.17 -6.73
CA MET A 87 -7.98 -12.56 -7.02
C MET A 87 -7.05 -12.24 -5.84
N VAL A 88 -7.27 -11.12 -5.13
CA VAL A 88 -6.51 -10.76 -3.93
C VAL A 88 -6.87 -11.69 -2.77
N GLU A 89 -8.15 -11.94 -2.51
CA GLU A 89 -8.62 -12.81 -1.43
C GLU A 89 -8.18 -14.27 -1.61
N SER A 90 -8.19 -14.77 -2.85
CA SER A 90 -7.73 -16.12 -3.16
C SER A 90 -6.20 -16.29 -3.11
N GLY A 91 -5.44 -15.18 -3.08
CA GLY A 91 -3.99 -15.20 -3.19
C GLY A 91 -3.47 -15.51 -4.60
N GLU A 92 -4.31 -15.37 -5.64
CA GLU A 92 -3.90 -15.48 -7.03
C GLU A 92 -2.92 -14.37 -7.42
N VAL A 93 -3.10 -13.19 -6.83
CA VAL A 93 -2.19 -12.04 -6.94
C VAL A 93 -1.72 -11.57 -5.57
N ASP A 94 -0.53 -10.96 -5.53
CA ASP A 94 0.09 -10.44 -4.31
C ASP A 94 -0.44 -9.07 -3.92
N GLY A 95 -1.09 -8.38 -4.85
CA GLY A 95 -1.68 -7.07 -4.64
C GLY A 95 -2.44 -6.56 -5.86
N ALA A 96 -3.07 -5.41 -5.70
CA ALA A 96 -3.83 -4.80 -6.78
C ALA A 96 -3.61 -3.30 -6.89
N VAL A 97 -3.77 -2.78 -8.10
CA VAL A 97 -3.80 -1.35 -8.41
C VAL A 97 -5.11 -1.06 -9.12
N THR A 98 -5.88 -0.14 -8.58
CA THR A 98 -7.20 0.21 -9.12
C THR A 98 -7.48 1.71 -8.98
N MET A 99 -8.46 2.19 -9.71
CA MET A 99 -8.95 3.55 -9.66
C MET A 99 -10.40 3.57 -9.19
N HIS A 100 -10.79 4.65 -8.50
CA HIS A 100 -12.19 4.90 -8.06
C HIS A 100 -12.82 3.76 -7.23
N PHE A 101 -12.01 2.99 -6.52
CA PHE A 101 -12.51 1.89 -5.70
C PHE A 101 -13.38 2.42 -4.54
N PRO A 102 -14.62 1.95 -4.37
CA PRO A 102 -15.50 2.38 -3.29
C PRO A 102 -15.11 1.71 -1.97
N PHE A 103 -14.12 2.26 -1.26
CA PHE A 103 -13.66 1.70 0.01
C PHE A 103 -14.76 1.69 1.07
N PRO A 104 -15.00 0.55 1.74
CA PRO A 104 -15.92 0.49 2.88
C PRO A 104 -15.35 1.26 4.08
N ILE A 105 -16.23 1.58 5.04
CA ILE A 105 -15.80 2.10 6.36
C ILE A 105 -14.90 1.06 7.04
N GLY A 106 -13.80 1.51 7.64
CA GLY A 106 -12.78 0.67 8.27
C GLY A 106 -11.48 0.53 7.48
N VAL A 107 -11.42 1.15 6.30
CA VAL A 107 -10.21 1.13 5.45
C VAL A 107 -9.48 2.46 5.54
N SER A 108 -8.20 2.42 5.88
CA SER A 108 -7.30 3.57 5.82
C SER A 108 -6.65 3.70 4.45
N THR A 109 -6.47 4.94 4.00
CA THR A 109 -5.69 5.23 2.80
C THR A 109 -4.32 5.79 3.19
N VAL A 110 -3.26 5.15 2.72
CA VAL A 110 -1.88 5.58 2.95
C VAL A 110 -1.20 5.86 1.62
N GLY A 111 -0.88 7.12 1.38
CA GLY A 111 -0.16 7.57 0.20
C GLY A 111 1.35 7.64 0.46
N ARG A 112 2.17 7.27 -0.53
CA ARG A 112 3.61 7.51 -0.54
C ARG A 112 3.90 8.73 -1.40
N ALA A 113 4.55 9.73 -0.82
CA ALA A 113 4.89 10.98 -1.49
C ALA A 113 6.38 11.28 -1.37
N VAL A 114 6.92 12.00 -2.35
CA VAL A 114 8.29 12.51 -2.32
C VAL A 114 8.25 14.01 -2.10
N THR A 115 8.94 14.49 -1.06
CA THR A 115 8.96 15.91 -0.73
C THR A 115 9.72 16.71 -1.79
N PRO A 116 9.16 17.82 -2.33
CA PRO A 116 9.76 18.53 -3.43
C PRO A 116 11.11 19.20 -3.09
N ALA A 117 11.28 19.64 -1.84
CA ALA A 117 12.47 20.40 -1.46
C ALA A 117 13.72 19.53 -1.27
N ARG A 118 13.59 18.28 -0.85
CA ARG A 118 14.72 17.40 -0.49
C ARG A 118 14.63 16.00 -1.07
N GLY A 119 13.64 15.70 -1.90
CA GLY A 119 13.44 14.38 -2.48
C GLY A 119 13.24 13.26 -1.46
N ARG A 120 12.71 13.56 -0.26
CA ARG A 120 12.53 12.56 0.79
C ARG A 120 11.19 11.91 0.67
N GLU A 121 11.19 10.61 0.83
CA GLU A 121 9.97 9.84 0.93
C GLU A 121 9.26 10.11 2.26
N MET A 122 7.94 10.16 2.17
CA MET A 122 7.07 10.35 3.31
C MET A 122 5.76 9.60 3.03
N PHE A 123 5.17 9.04 4.08
CA PHE A 123 3.88 8.39 4.05
C PHE A 123 2.84 9.35 4.61
N ILE A 124 1.73 9.49 3.90
CA ILE A 124 0.62 10.34 4.27
C ILE A 124 -0.57 9.42 4.53
N ALA A 125 -0.88 9.17 5.78
CA ALA A 125 -2.09 8.46 6.17
C ALA A 125 -3.23 9.49 6.28
N ASN A 126 -4.23 9.34 5.42
CA ASN A 126 -5.25 10.35 5.20
C ASN A 126 -6.58 9.97 5.83
N THR A 127 -7.22 10.95 6.43
CA THR A 127 -8.59 10.86 6.91
C THR A 127 -9.56 11.15 5.77
N THR A 128 -9.70 10.22 4.83
CA THR A 128 -10.77 10.31 3.82
C THR A 128 -12.15 10.06 4.42
N GLY A 129 -12.24 9.84 5.75
CA GLY A 129 -13.47 9.48 6.44
C GLY A 129 -13.82 8.00 6.33
N THR A 130 -12.95 7.18 5.76
CA THR A 130 -13.19 5.74 5.55
C THR A 130 -12.65 4.86 6.66
N SER A 131 -11.66 5.31 7.44
CA SER A 131 -11.04 4.50 8.50
C SER A 131 -11.97 4.25 9.68
N SER A 132 -12.79 5.24 10.07
CA SER A 132 -13.85 5.13 11.08
C SER A 132 -14.89 6.22 10.89
N GLY A 133 -16.11 5.97 11.39
CA GLY A 133 -17.14 6.99 11.53
C GLY A 133 -16.84 8.03 12.63
N ASP A 134 -16.00 7.69 13.61
CA ASP A 134 -15.47 8.63 14.60
C ASP A 134 -14.16 9.25 14.13
N ARG A 135 -14.06 10.56 14.25
CA ARG A 135 -12.90 11.32 13.75
C ARG A 135 -11.61 10.98 14.46
N VAL A 136 -11.64 10.88 15.79
CA VAL A 136 -10.44 10.63 16.59
C VAL A 136 -9.98 9.21 16.40
N GLU A 137 -10.89 8.26 16.41
CA GLU A 137 -10.63 6.85 16.10
C GLU A 137 -10.03 6.71 14.70
N GLY A 138 -10.62 7.35 13.70
CA GLY A 138 -10.09 7.35 12.33
C GLY A 138 -8.66 7.91 12.26
N MET A 139 -8.35 8.97 13.01
CA MET A 139 -6.99 9.51 13.07
C MET A 139 -6.00 8.55 13.75
N ILE A 140 -6.42 7.82 14.77
CA ILE A 140 -5.59 6.81 15.44
C ILE A 140 -5.31 5.64 14.49
N LEU A 141 -6.35 5.10 13.84
CA LEU A 141 -6.22 4.02 12.86
C LEU A 141 -5.31 4.44 11.69
N ASN A 142 -5.51 5.62 11.13
CA ASN A 142 -4.64 6.15 10.08
C ASN A 142 -3.17 6.26 10.52
N ALA A 143 -2.90 6.63 11.78
CA ALA A 143 -1.54 6.68 12.29
C ALA A 143 -0.91 5.27 12.35
N VAL A 144 -1.64 4.30 12.86
CA VAL A 144 -1.19 2.91 12.95
C VAL A 144 -0.92 2.34 11.57
N ASP A 145 -1.87 2.52 10.63
CA ASP A 145 -1.74 2.02 9.26
C ASP A 145 -0.62 2.71 8.48
N GLY A 146 -0.42 4.02 8.71
CA GLY A 146 0.73 4.75 8.17
C GLY A 146 2.08 4.22 8.69
N ILE A 147 2.16 3.85 9.97
CA ILE A 147 3.34 3.22 10.55
C ILE A 147 3.58 1.83 9.94
N ILE A 148 2.51 1.03 9.79
CA ILE A 148 2.58 -0.30 9.17
C ILE A 148 3.07 -0.19 7.72
N ALA A 149 2.48 0.70 6.93
CA ALA A 149 2.86 0.93 5.55
C ALA A 149 4.32 1.38 5.42
N ALA A 150 4.77 2.30 6.30
CA ALA A 150 6.16 2.74 6.32
C ALA A 150 7.13 1.59 6.65
N LYS A 151 6.80 0.76 7.65
CA LYS A 151 7.60 -0.41 8.02
C LYS A 151 7.64 -1.45 6.89
N ALA A 152 6.52 -1.70 6.24
CA ALA A 152 6.44 -2.61 5.08
C ALA A 152 7.31 -2.13 3.91
N CYS A 153 7.47 -0.82 3.74
CA CYS A 153 8.36 -0.21 2.76
C CYS A 153 9.83 -0.09 3.23
N GLY A 154 10.22 -0.75 4.33
CA GLY A 154 11.60 -0.82 4.79
C GLY A 154 12.01 0.27 5.79
N VAL A 155 11.11 1.16 6.22
CA VAL A 155 11.37 2.16 7.26
C VAL A 155 11.25 1.51 8.64
N GLN A 156 12.36 1.04 9.20
CA GLN A 156 12.32 0.29 10.47
C GLN A 156 11.84 1.11 11.67
N ASN A 157 12.23 2.38 11.75
CA ASN A 157 11.88 3.30 12.84
C ASN A 157 11.17 4.54 12.28
N PRO A 158 9.87 4.44 11.90
CA PRO A 158 9.14 5.56 11.33
C PRO A 158 8.96 6.69 12.34
N THR A 159 9.07 7.93 11.86
CA THR A 159 8.83 9.12 12.64
C THR A 159 7.44 9.65 12.33
N VAL A 160 6.59 9.75 13.35
CA VAL A 160 5.19 10.15 13.24
C VAL A 160 4.98 11.60 13.63
N GLY A 161 4.27 12.34 12.80
CA GLY A 161 3.79 13.69 13.09
C GLY A 161 2.28 13.77 12.83
N ILE A 162 1.56 14.42 13.71
CA ILE A 162 0.12 14.67 13.61
C ILE A 162 -0.07 16.13 13.19
N LEU A 163 -0.88 16.38 12.17
CA LEU A 163 -1.25 17.74 11.84
C LEU A 163 -2.18 18.33 12.91
N ASN A 164 -1.98 19.61 13.20
CA ASN A 164 -2.71 20.30 14.26
C ASN A 164 -4.13 20.67 13.79
N VAL A 165 -5.02 19.70 13.90
CA VAL A 165 -6.46 19.81 13.57
C VAL A 165 -7.30 19.31 14.74
N ASP A 166 -8.62 19.49 14.66
CA ASP A 166 -9.53 18.96 15.67
C ASP A 166 -9.34 17.46 15.84
N GLY A 167 -9.19 17.01 17.08
CA GLY A 167 -8.87 15.62 17.43
C GLY A 167 -7.38 15.31 17.57
N ALA A 168 -6.48 16.20 17.12
CA ALA A 168 -5.03 15.95 17.15
C ALA A 168 -4.48 15.69 18.55
N ARG A 169 -5.01 16.39 19.57
CA ARG A 169 -4.58 16.19 20.97
C ARG A 169 -4.99 14.83 21.51
N GLN A 170 -6.22 14.41 21.24
CA GLN A 170 -6.73 13.11 21.65
C GLN A 170 -5.96 12.00 20.97
N THR A 171 -5.72 12.13 19.68
CA THR A 171 -4.89 11.20 18.88
C THR A 171 -3.48 11.11 19.44
N GLU A 172 -2.84 12.24 19.79
CA GLU A 172 -1.50 12.25 20.41
C GLU A 172 -1.49 11.49 21.73
N MET A 173 -2.52 11.67 22.58
CA MET A 173 -2.63 10.95 23.87
C MET A 173 -2.76 9.45 23.64
N ALA A 174 -3.64 9.02 22.75
CA ALA A 174 -3.82 7.61 22.44
C ALA A 174 -2.56 6.97 21.85
N LEU A 175 -1.87 7.65 20.94
CA LEU A 175 -0.60 7.15 20.39
C LEU A 175 0.54 7.10 21.45
N LYS A 176 0.53 7.96 22.47
CA LYS A 176 1.45 7.86 23.61
C LYS A 176 1.18 6.59 24.41
N GLU A 177 -0.09 6.29 24.70
CA GLU A 177 -0.49 5.06 25.39
C GLU A 177 -0.07 3.82 24.59
N LEU A 178 -0.28 3.80 23.26
CA LEU A 178 0.19 2.73 22.40
C LEU A 178 1.71 2.56 22.47
N LYS A 179 2.46 3.66 22.49
CA LYS A 179 3.91 3.61 22.60
C LYS A 179 4.37 3.09 23.95
N GLU A 180 3.73 3.50 25.04
CA GLU A 180 3.97 2.99 26.40
C GLU A 180 3.63 1.49 26.50
N GLY A 181 2.61 1.04 25.74
CA GLY A 181 2.25 -0.37 25.58
C GLY A 181 3.22 -1.19 24.71
N GLY A 182 4.29 -0.58 24.19
CA GLY A 182 5.32 -1.27 23.42
C GLY A 182 5.21 -1.15 21.90
N TYR A 183 4.31 -0.31 21.38
CA TYR A 183 4.23 -0.07 19.94
C TYR A 183 5.35 0.85 19.47
N GLU A 184 6.24 0.35 18.62
CA GLU A 184 7.49 1.04 18.26
C GLU A 184 7.33 2.03 17.11
N PHE A 185 7.48 3.31 17.40
CA PHE A 185 7.66 4.41 16.46
C PHE A 185 8.35 5.58 17.17
N GLN A 186 8.79 6.58 16.42
CA GLN A 186 9.38 7.81 16.98
C GLN A 186 8.47 9.01 16.71
N TRP A 187 8.48 9.99 17.63
CA TRP A 187 7.83 11.26 17.35
C TRP A 187 8.69 12.12 16.42
N ALA A 188 8.03 12.85 15.52
CA ALA A 188 8.66 13.98 14.84
C ALA A 188 9.09 15.03 15.86
N ASN A 189 9.93 16.00 15.46
CA ASN A 189 10.42 17.06 16.35
C ASN A 189 9.27 17.81 17.06
N SER A 190 8.10 17.87 16.46
CA SER A 190 6.83 18.22 17.08
C SER A 190 5.87 17.07 16.84
N ALA A 191 5.25 16.55 17.88
CA ALA A 191 4.22 15.51 17.73
C ALA A 191 3.03 16.03 16.93
N ARG A 192 2.77 17.35 17.02
CA ARG A 192 1.78 18.08 16.24
C ARG A 192 2.46 19.18 15.44
N ALA A 193 2.23 19.23 14.14
CA ALA A 193 2.70 20.31 13.29
C ALA A 193 1.73 21.48 13.32
N ASP A 194 2.25 22.70 13.39
CA ASP A 194 1.43 23.91 13.33
C ASP A 194 0.99 24.20 11.91
N GLY A 195 -0.32 24.36 11.73
CA GLY A 195 -0.98 24.89 10.55
C GLY A 195 -1.03 24.00 9.32
N CYS A 196 -2.20 23.87 8.77
CA CYS A 196 -2.62 23.32 7.48
C CYS A 196 -2.86 21.81 7.35
N ALA A 197 -4.11 21.48 7.06
CA ALA A 197 -4.69 20.24 6.51
C ALA A 197 -4.48 18.91 7.26
N ALA A 198 -5.51 18.13 7.30
CA ALA A 198 -5.69 16.90 8.08
C ALA A 198 -4.86 15.71 7.56
N THR A 199 -3.57 15.68 7.77
CA THR A 199 -2.71 14.60 7.27
C THR A 199 -1.72 14.14 8.33
N MET A 200 -1.57 12.83 8.50
CA MET A 200 -0.50 12.24 9.32
C MET A 200 0.72 11.94 8.48
N PHE A 201 1.90 12.25 9.01
CA PHE A 201 3.16 12.01 8.33
C PHE A 201 3.95 10.92 9.04
N CYS A 202 4.32 9.87 8.31
CA CYS A 202 5.37 8.94 8.71
C CYS A 202 6.60 9.22 7.85
N ARG A 203 7.72 9.56 8.49
CA ARG A 203 8.97 9.90 7.80
C ARG A 203 10.03 8.84 8.04
N ALA A 204 10.81 8.53 7.01
CA ALA A 204 12.03 7.77 7.15
C ALA A 204 13.05 8.52 8.06
N PRO A 205 13.74 7.84 8.99
CA PRO A 205 14.79 8.47 9.79
C PRO A 205 15.90 9.02 8.89
N ARG A 206 16.56 10.08 9.35
CA ARG A 206 17.77 10.58 8.70
C ARG A 206 18.85 9.52 8.86
N THR A 207 19.24 8.85 7.79
CA THR A 207 20.60 8.35 7.71
C THR A 207 21.49 9.57 7.61
N CYS A 208 22.19 9.90 8.70
CA CYS A 208 23.35 10.77 8.62
C CYS A 208 24.39 10.04 7.79
N LEU A 209 24.76 10.59 6.63
CA LEU A 209 26.06 10.40 6.05
C LEU A 209 27.00 11.38 6.73
#